data_db299c07f1525ebf981a9e00cf6f31d2
#
_entry.id   db299c07f1525ebf981a9e00cf6f31d2
#
_cell.length_a   1.000
_cell.length_b   1.000
_cell.length_c   1.000
_cell.angle_alpha   90.00
_cell.angle_beta   90.00
_cell.angle_gamma   90.00
#
_symmetry.space_group_name_H-M   'P 1'
#
loop_
_entity.id
_entity.type
_entity.pdbx_description
1 polymer ?
#
loop_
_entity_poly.entity_id
_entity_poly.type
_entity_poly.pdbx_seq_one_letter_code
_entity_poly.pdbx_strand_id
1 'polypeptide(L)'
;MKKSAKLLSAVMAGAMVLSMAGCGSSSNSAETTAAAAETTAAADSSAAESKEATSNTDATVIKLGTTVNEQDSFQVCAEKFAELVKERTNGAYEIEIHPNGALGDERTMLESMQMGTLDMGIITSGPFVNFSSAMGVLDMPFLFANNEEAYKVLDGEIGKELLGTLEDADLKGLAYAERGFRNITNSKKPITNAAD
;
A
#
# COMPACT_ATOMS: atom_id res chain seq x y z
N MET A 1 -31.96 -21.19 -47.29
CA MET A 1 -33.13 -20.26 -47.22
C MET A 1 -32.77 -19.26 -46.15
N LYS A 2 -32.15 -18.12 -46.50
CA LYS A 2 -32.74 -16.78 -46.69
C LYS A 2 -33.64 -16.38 -45.52
N LYS A 3 -33.23 -15.45 -44.64
CA LYS A 3 -33.61 -14.03 -44.76
C LYS A 3 -32.87 -13.15 -43.78
N SER A 4 -32.29 -12.12 -44.38
CA SER A 4 -31.76 -10.87 -43.82
C SER A 4 -32.86 -9.95 -43.27
N ALA A 5 -32.52 -9.11 -42.30
CA ALA A 5 -33.11 -7.78 -42.06
C ALA A 5 -32.13 -7.02 -41.15
N LYS A 6 -31.63 -6.10 -41.51
CA LYS A 6 -31.18 -4.75 -41.82
C LYS A 6 -31.92 -3.71 -40.97
N LEU A 7 -31.08 -2.82 -40.37
CA LEU A 7 -31.23 -1.39 -40.12
C LEU A 7 -32.24 -0.92 -39.04
N LEU A 8 -31.75 -0.16 -38.05
CA LEU A 8 -32.00 1.31 -38.04
C LEU A 8 -31.04 2.05 -37.09
N SER A 9 -30.34 2.99 -37.62
CA SER A 9 -29.61 4.06 -36.96
C SER A 9 -30.59 5.03 -36.29
N ALA A 10 -30.22 5.60 -35.15
CA ALA A 10 -30.71 6.93 -34.74
C ALA A 10 -29.62 7.66 -33.95
N VAL A 11 -29.05 8.61 -34.62
CA VAL A 11 -28.23 9.72 -34.12
C VAL A 11 -29.16 10.65 -33.33
N MET A 12 -28.78 11.02 -32.11
CA MET A 12 -29.26 12.24 -31.45
C MET A 12 -28.11 12.97 -30.81
N ALA A 13 -27.67 14.00 -31.56
CA ALA A 13 -26.89 15.11 -31.04
C ALA A 13 -27.86 16.06 -30.31
N GLY A 14 -27.48 16.53 -29.13
CA GLY A 14 -28.19 17.53 -28.37
C GLY A 14 -27.22 18.35 -27.55
N ALA A 15 -26.79 19.44 -28.10
CA ALA A 15 -26.09 20.53 -27.42
C ALA A 15 -27.09 21.41 -26.66
N MET A 16 -26.73 21.86 -25.44
CA MET A 16 -27.23 23.10 -24.81
C MET A 16 -26.30 23.44 -23.66
N VAL A 17 -25.52 24.45 -23.80
CA VAL A 17 -25.72 25.90 -23.65
C VAL A 17 -25.63 26.36 -22.19
N LEU A 18 -24.62 27.23 -22.00
CA LEU A 18 -24.31 28.10 -20.89
C LEU A 18 -25.51 28.74 -20.19
N SER A 19 -25.38 28.93 -18.87
CA SER A 19 -25.89 30.13 -18.22
C SER A 19 -24.94 30.60 -17.13
N MET A 20 -24.35 31.77 -17.38
CA MET A 20 -23.67 32.63 -16.41
C MET A 20 -24.71 33.45 -15.62
N ALA A 21 -24.23 33.93 -14.50
CA ALA A 21 -24.53 35.20 -13.85
C ALA A 21 -25.37 35.15 -12.56
N GLY A 22 -24.81 35.81 -11.55
CA GLY A 22 -25.52 36.23 -10.33
C GLY A 22 -24.57 36.76 -9.27
N CYS A 23 -24.13 38.03 -9.43
CA CYS A 23 -23.49 38.84 -8.38
C CYS A 23 -24.43 39.09 -7.18
N GLY A 24 -23.85 39.25 -6.00
CA GLY A 24 -24.55 39.80 -4.82
C GLY A 24 -23.60 40.12 -3.70
N SER A 25 -23.15 41.40 -3.64
CA SER A 25 -22.42 42.05 -2.59
C SER A 25 -23.24 42.18 -1.28
N SER A 26 -22.56 42.16 -0.14
CA SER A 26 -22.65 43.18 0.93
C SER A 26 -21.68 42.92 2.07
N SER A 27 -20.67 43.68 2.13
CA SER A 27 -20.03 44.48 3.20
C SER A 27 -20.65 44.39 4.60
N ASN A 28 -19.83 44.18 5.61
CA ASN A 28 -19.66 45.18 6.66
C ASN A 28 -18.32 45.04 7.41
N SER A 29 -17.67 46.18 7.55
CA SER A 29 -16.43 46.42 8.25
C SER A 29 -16.63 46.47 9.76
N ALA A 30 -15.62 46.08 10.54
CA ALA A 30 -15.24 46.76 11.76
C ALA A 30 -13.76 46.54 12.06
N GLU A 31 -12.98 47.57 11.95
CA GLU A 31 -11.64 47.77 12.49
C GLU A 31 -11.66 47.67 14.02
N THR A 32 -10.61 47.13 14.60
CA THR A 32 -9.99 47.76 15.78
C THR A 32 -8.53 47.32 15.91
N THR A 33 -7.71 48.33 16.01
CA THR A 33 -6.27 48.53 16.12
C THR A 33 -5.57 47.84 17.30
N ALA A 34 -4.32 47.47 17.03
CA ALA A 34 -3.05 47.70 17.75
C ALA A 34 -2.76 46.97 19.08
N ALA A 35 -1.67 46.23 19.12
CA ALA A 35 -0.41 46.64 19.78
C ALA A 35 0.66 45.57 19.64
N ALA A 36 1.85 46.00 19.27
CA ALA A 36 3.10 45.23 19.19
C ALA A 36 3.63 44.89 20.59
N ALA A 37 4.22 43.70 20.72
CA ALA A 37 5.26 43.46 21.71
C ALA A 37 6.25 42.45 21.13
N GLU A 38 7.42 42.94 20.80
CA GLU A 38 8.62 42.15 20.54
C GLU A 38 9.01 41.38 21.81
N THR A 39 9.29 40.09 21.64
CA THR A 39 10.16 39.37 22.57
C THR A 39 11.00 38.40 21.78
N THR A 40 12.24 38.74 21.62
CA THR A 40 13.33 37.91 21.15
C THR A 40 13.58 36.76 22.13
N ALA A 41 13.43 35.52 21.67
CA ALA A 41 14.04 34.36 22.31
C ALA A 41 14.72 33.50 21.23
N ALA A 42 16.02 33.40 21.39
CA ALA A 42 16.89 32.57 20.56
C ALA A 42 16.45 31.11 20.64
N ALA A 43 16.10 30.53 19.53
CA ALA A 43 15.95 29.09 19.39
C ALA A 43 17.26 28.52 18.81
N ASP A 44 17.85 27.71 19.63
CA ASP A 44 19.00 26.84 19.31
C ASP A 44 18.62 25.92 18.13
N SER A 45 19.25 26.15 17.00
CA SER A 45 19.11 25.38 15.79
C SER A 45 20.01 24.16 15.90
N SER A 46 19.47 23.07 16.44
CA SER A 46 20.04 21.74 16.22
C SER A 46 19.82 21.36 14.75
N ALA A 47 20.82 21.58 13.95
CA ALA A 47 20.88 21.09 12.57
C ALA A 47 20.91 19.56 12.62
N ALA A 48 19.77 18.93 12.34
CA ALA A 48 19.76 17.56 11.88
C ALA A 48 20.43 17.54 10.50
N GLU A 49 21.64 17.00 10.42
CA GLU A 49 22.30 16.65 9.15
C GLU A 49 21.36 15.69 8.38
N SER A 50 20.63 16.25 7.46
CA SER A 50 20.07 15.51 6.36
C SER A 50 21.27 14.99 5.55
N LYS A 51 21.61 13.71 5.70
CA LYS A 51 22.47 13.02 4.75
C LYS A 51 21.75 13.07 3.41
N GLU A 52 22.18 13.98 2.55
CA GLU A 52 21.88 13.90 1.12
C GLU A 52 22.34 12.53 0.62
N ALA A 53 21.37 11.67 0.37
CA ALA A 53 21.60 10.45 -0.39
C ALA A 53 22.01 10.90 -1.80
N THR A 54 23.29 10.77 -2.13
CA THR A 54 23.76 10.88 -3.50
C THR A 54 23.03 9.82 -4.32
N SER A 55 21.98 10.22 -5.03
CA SER A 55 21.32 9.38 -6.01
C SER A 55 22.32 9.09 -7.11
N ASN A 56 22.69 7.83 -7.25
CA ASN A 56 23.48 7.38 -8.38
C ASN A 56 22.57 7.49 -9.61
N THR A 57 22.89 8.34 -10.58
CA THR A 57 22.05 8.60 -11.75
C THR A 57 21.84 7.38 -12.65
N ASP A 58 22.55 6.28 -12.38
CA ASP A 58 22.48 5.01 -13.11
C ASP A 58 21.79 3.88 -12.30
N ALA A 59 21.19 4.18 -11.15
CA ALA A 59 20.52 3.18 -10.34
C ALA A 59 19.22 2.67 -11.01
N THR A 60 19.04 1.34 -11.00
CA THR A 60 17.77 0.75 -11.39
C THR A 60 16.75 0.92 -10.27
N VAL A 61 15.65 1.62 -10.54
CA VAL A 61 14.57 1.83 -9.57
C VAL A 61 13.60 0.67 -9.63
N ILE A 62 13.29 0.10 -8.46
CA ILE A 62 12.30 -0.96 -8.24
C ILE A 62 11.15 -0.37 -7.44
N LYS A 63 9.94 -0.41 -7.97
CA LYS A 63 8.73 0.10 -7.30
C LYS A 63 8.16 -0.95 -6.36
N LEU A 64 8.01 -0.59 -5.09
CA LEU A 64 7.41 -1.43 -4.05
C LEU A 64 6.11 -0.81 -3.56
N GLY A 65 4.99 -1.50 -3.77
CA GLY A 65 3.67 -1.09 -3.31
C GLY A 65 3.27 -1.72 -1.98
N THR A 66 2.55 -0.96 -1.14
CA THR A 66 1.87 -1.47 0.05
C THR A 66 0.61 -0.66 0.34
N THR A 67 -0.40 -1.30 0.98
CA THR A 67 -1.66 -0.64 1.32
C THR A 67 -1.64 0.06 2.68
N VAL A 68 -0.60 -0.15 3.47
CA VAL A 68 -0.51 0.38 4.83
C VAL A 68 0.01 1.82 4.85
N ASN A 69 -0.23 2.49 5.98
CA ASN A 69 0.29 3.84 6.21
C ASN A 69 1.77 3.81 6.66
N GLU A 70 2.37 4.98 6.71
CA GLU A 70 3.79 5.17 7.01
C GLU A 70 4.22 4.75 8.43
N GLN A 71 3.27 4.54 9.36
CA GLN A 71 3.54 4.12 10.74
C GLN A 71 3.37 2.61 10.95
N ASP A 72 2.98 1.88 9.92
CA ASP A 72 2.75 0.43 10.01
C ASP A 72 4.07 -0.36 9.96
N SER A 73 4.08 -1.55 10.55
CA SER A 73 5.23 -2.45 10.55
C SER A 73 5.68 -2.85 9.13
N PHE A 74 4.77 -2.95 8.17
CA PHE A 74 5.11 -3.22 6.78
C PHE A 74 5.90 -2.08 6.14
N GLN A 75 5.56 -0.83 6.48
CA GLN A 75 6.33 0.32 6.02
C GLN A 75 7.75 0.30 6.58
N VAL A 76 7.89 0.08 7.88
CA VAL A 76 9.22 -0.07 8.53
C VAL A 76 10.03 -1.19 7.89
N CYS A 77 9.39 -2.32 7.57
CA CYS A 77 10.03 -3.42 6.86
C CYS A 77 10.48 -3.00 5.44
N ALA A 78 9.64 -2.29 4.70
CA ALA A 78 9.95 -1.80 3.35
C ALA A 78 11.14 -0.83 3.37
N GLU A 79 11.17 0.10 4.31
CA GLU A 79 12.26 1.07 4.47
C GLU A 79 13.59 0.39 4.81
N LYS A 80 13.55 -0.58 5.72
CA LYS A 80 14.77 -1.35 6.05
C LYS A 80 15.23 -2.21 4.89
N PHE A 81 14.32 -2.79 4.15
CA PHE A 81 14.62 -3.51 2.92
C PHE A 81 15.26 -2.59 1.88
N ALA A 82 14.71 -1.41 1.65
CA ALA A 82 15.25 -0.41 0.72
C ALA A 82 16.68 0.01 1.09
N GLU A 83 16.91 0.31 2.38
CA GLU A 83 18.25 0.62 2.90
C GLU A 83 19.26 -0.49 2.60
N LEU A 84 18.89 -1.74 2.93
CA LEU A 84 19.78 -2.90 2.75
C LEU A 84 20.03 -3.21 1.27
N VAL A 85 19.03 -3.06 0.41
CA VAL A 85 19.21 -3.24 -1.04
C VAL A 85 20.19 -2.21 -1.57
N LYS A 86 20.02 -0.94 -1.25
CA LYS A 86 20.93 0.13 -1.66
C LYS A 86 22.36 -0.11 -1.16
N GLU A 87 22.51 -0.48 0.11
CA GLU A 87 23.81 -0.79 0.71
C GLU A 87 24.50 -1.97 0.03
N ARG A 88 23.79 -3.11 -0.07
CA ARG A 88 24.36 -4.37 -0.59
C ARG A 88 24.64 -4.37 -2.08
N THR A 89 23.97 -3.50 -2.81
CA THR A 89 24.18 -3.33 -4.26
C THR A 89 25.09 -2.16 -4.61
N ASN A 90 25.68 -1.49 -3.60
CA ASN A 90 26.46 -0.27 -3.77
C ASN A 90 25.71 0.80 -4.56
N GLY A 91 24.40 0.90 -4.36
CA GLY A 91 23.52 1.85 -5.03
C GLY A 91 23.15 1.49 -6.47
N ALA A 92 23.42 0.26 -6.93
CA ALA A 92 22.99 -0.19 -8.26
C ALA A 92 21.47 -0.38 -8.36
N TYR A 93 20.80 -0.62 -7.22
CA TYR A 93 19.34 -0.71 -7.12
C TYR A 93 18.83 0.21 -6.03
N GLU A 94 17.71 0.87 -6.29
CA GLU A 94 16.97 1.69 -5.33
C GLU A 94 15.51 1.22 -5.28
N ILE A 95 14.95 1.13 -4.07
CA ILE A 95 13.54 0.78 -3.87
C ILE A 95 12.74 2.06 -3.66
N GLU A 96 11.79 2.32 -4.56
CA GLU A 96 10.81 3.39 -4.44
C GLU A 96 9.55 2.84 -3.76
N ILE A 97 9.27 3.27 -2.52
CA ILE A 97 8.16 2.76 -1.72
C ILE A 97 6.92 3.61 -1.96
N HIS A 98 5.80 2.95 -2.27
CA HIS A 98 4.48 3.56 -2.49
C HIS A 98 3.49 3.06 -1.43
N PRO A 99 3.35 3.77 -0.28
CA PRO A 99 2.42 3.41 0.79
C PRO A 99 0.97 3.82 0.48
N ASN A 100 0.07 3.56 1.45
CA ASN A 100 -1.33 4.00 1.45
C ASN A 100 -2.17 3.51 0.25
N GLY A 101 -1.79 2.40 -0.37
CA GLY A 101 -2.49 1.91 -1.55
C GLY A 101 -2.37 2.81 -2.78
N ALA A 102 -1.30 3.61 -2.87
CA ALA A 102 -1.08 4.53 -3.99
C ALA A 102 -1.05 3.82 -5.35
N LEU A 103 -0.68 2.52 -5.38
CA LEU A 103 -0.65 1.68 -6.57
C LEU A 103 -1.84 0.71 -6.68
N GLY A 104 -2.91 0.97 -5.94
CA GLY A 104 -4.11 0.14 -5.89
C GLY A 104 -4.26 -0.67 -4.61
N ASP A 105 -5.31 -1.49 -4.54
CA ASP A 105 -5.49 -2.47 -3.47
C ASP A 105 -4.54 -3.67 -3.64
N GLU A 106 -4.48 -4.55 -2.64
CA GLU A 106 -3.56 -5.68 -2.62
C GLU A 106 -3.77 -6.63 -3.81
N ARG A 107 -5.01 -6.86 -4.23
CA ARG A 107 -5.33 -7.69 -5.39
C ARG A 107 -4.85 -7.03 -6.69
N THR A 108 -5.14 -5.76 -6.86
CA THR A 108 -4.69 -4.97 -8.02
C THR A 108 -3.16 -4.96 -8.11
N MET A 109 -2.47 -4.83 -6.99
CA MET A 109 -1.01 -4.89 -6.96
C MET A 109 -0.48 -6.29 -7.36
N LEU A 110 -1.10 -7.38 -6.90
CA LEU A 110 -0.73 -8.74 -7.31
C LEU A 110 -0.93 -8.94 -8.83
N GLU A 111 -2.06 -8.52 -9.37
CA GLU A 111 -2.33 -8.56 -10.81
C GLU A 111 -1.34 -7.69 -11.60
N SER A 112 -0.95 -6.53 -11.06
CA SER A 112 0.05 -5.65 -11.67
C SER A 112 1.45 -6.26 -11.69
N MET A 113 1.83 -7.00 -10.63
CA MET A 113 3.10 -7.74 -10.59
C MET A 113 3.12 -8.87 -11.61
N GLN A 114 2.02 -9.63 -11.77
CA GLN A 114 1.89 -10.64 -12.83
C GLN A 114 2.06 -10.04 -14.23
N MET A 115 1.51 -8.85 -14.45
CA MET A 115 1.63 -8.14 -15.73
C MET A 115 2.99 -7.44 -15.93
N GLY A 116 3.85 -7.41 -14.92
CA GLY A 116 5.14 -6.71 -14.95
C GLY A 116 5.03 -5.19 -14.95
N THR A 117 3.89 -4.63 -14.53
CA THR A 117 3.70 -3.17 -14.40
C THR A 117 4.02 -2.64 -13.00
N LEU A 118 4.13 -3.53 -12.03
CA LEU A 118 4.65 -3.29 -10.68
C LEU A 118 5.74 -4.32 -10.40
N ASP A 119 6.86 -3.89 -9.84
CA ASP A 119 8.01 -4.76 -9.61
C ASP A 119 7.86 -5.60 -8.35
N MET A 120 7.33 -5.01 -7.25
CA MET A 120 7.32 -5.62 -5.93
C MET A 120 6.16 -5.13 -5.07
N GLY A 121 5.73 -5.95 -4.09
CA GLY A 121 4.72 -5.57 -3.10
C GLY A 121 4.91 -6.27 -1.77
N ILE A 122 4.51 -5.61 -0.67
CA ILE A 122 4.29 -6.24 0.62
C ILE A 122 2.77 -6.37 0.78
N ILE A 123 2.30 -7.61 0.68
CA ILE A 123 0.88 -7.95 0.56
C ILE A 123 0.50 -8.87 1.71
N THR A 124 -0.70 -8.71 2.29
CA THR A 124 -1.20 -9.64 3.31
C THR A 124 -1.49 -11.03 2.71
N SER A 125 -1.58 -12.07 3.55
CA SER A 125 -1.79 -13.46 3.09
C SER A 125 -3.09 -13.68 2.34
N GLY A 126 -4.18 -13.01 2.76
CA GLY A 126 -5.53 -13.28 2.28
C GLY A 126 -5.72 -13.21 0.75
N PRO A 127 -5.29 -12.15 0.07
CA PRO A 127 -5.44 -12.03 -1.37
C PRO A 127 -4.75 -13.12 -2.18
N PHE A 128 -3.65 -13.70 -1.66
CA PHE A 128 -2.88 -14.72 -2.38
C PHE A 128 -3.66 -16.01 -2.66
N VAL A 129 -4.72 -16.30 -1.90
CA VAL A 129 -5.57 -17.49 -2.14
C VAL A 129 -6.17 -17.52 -3.54
N ASN A 130 -6.34 -16.36 -4.16
CA ASN A 130 -6.85 -16.25 -5.53
C ASN A 130 -5.79 -16.57 -6.60
N PHE A 131 -4.52 -16.60 -6.22
CA PHE A 131 -3.37 -16.85 -7.09
C PHE A 131 -2.78 -18.25 -6.83
N SER A 132 -2.74 -18.65 -5.57
CA SER A 132 -2.37 -20.00 -5.14
C SER A 132 -3.27 -20.42 -3.98
N SER A 133 -4.08 -21.46 -4.18
CA SER A 133 -4.97 -21.99 -3.13
C SER A 133 -4.22 -22.50 -1.91
N ALA A 134 -2.97 -22.93 -2.06
CA ALA A 134 -2.11 -23.37 -0.97
C ALA A 134 -1.83 -22.26 0.05
N MET A 135 -1.74 -21.01 -0.40
CA MET A 135 -1.54 -19.85 0.48
C MET A 135 -2.69 -19.65 1.48
N GLY A 136 -3.87 -20.18 1.18
CA GLY A 136 -5.02 -20.12 2.08
C GLY A 136 -4.81 -20.80 3.43
N VAL A 137 -3.82 -21.68 3.56
CA VAL A 137 -3.48 -22.28 4.85
C VAL A 137 -3.06 -21.22 5.88
N LEU A 138 -2.44 -20.13 5.44
CA LEU A 138 -1.97 -19.04 6.32
C LEU A 138 -3.12 -18.24 6.95
N ASP A 139 -4.32 -18.31 6.39
CA ASP A 139 -5.49 -17.64 6.92
C ASP A 139 -6.32 -18.51 7.89
N MET A 140 -5.87 -19.74 8.15
CA MET A 140 -6.56 -20.62 9.09
C MET A 140 -6.43 -20.11 10.53
N PRO A 141 -7.54 -20.02 11.27
CA PRO A 141 -7.50 -19.62 12.68
C PRO A 141 -6.65 -20.58 13.51
N PHE A 142 -5.90 -20.03 14.47
CA PHE A 142 -5.10 -20.79 15.43
C PHE A 142 -4.01 -21.69 14.81
N LEU A 143 -3.54 -21.35 13.61
CA LEU A 143 -2.51 -22.13 12.92
C LEU A 143 -1.20 -22.20 13.72
N PHE A 144 -0.81 -21.10 14.37
CA PHE A 144 0.38 -20.99 15.19
C PHE A 144 0.01 -20.57 16.61
N ALA A 145 0.67 -21.17 17.62
CA ALA A 145 0.45 -20.83 19.02
C ALA A 145 1.19 -19.52 19.43
N ASN A 146 2.28 -19.18 18.76
CA ASN A 146 3.11 -18.02 19.02
C ASN A 146 4.00 -17.67 17.82
N ASN A 147 4.70 -16.52 17.89
CA ASN A 147 5.57 -16.04 16.82
C ASN A 147 6.75 -16.98 16.55
N GLU A 148 7.36 -17.56 17.57
CA GLU A 148 8.53 -18.43 17.41
C GLU A 148 8.18 -19.67 16.57
N GLU A 149 7.01 -20.25 16.81
CA GLU A 149 6.50 -21.37 16.03
C GLU A 149 6.23 -20.96 14.59
N ALA A 150 5.60 -19.79 14.37
CA ALA A 150 5.35 -19.25 13.05
C ALA A 150 6.66 -19.03 12.27
N TYR A 151 7.66 -18.40 12.88
CA TYR A 151 8.95 -18.16 12.24
C TYR A 151 9.67 -19.46 11.90
N LYS A 152 9.67 -20.42 12.81
CA LYS A 152 10.30 -21.73 12.57
C LYS A 152 9.71 -22.45 11.36
N VAL A 153 8.39 -22.35 11.16
CA VAL A 153 7.70 -23.01 10.05
C VAL A 153 7.88 -22.20 8.76
N LEU A 154 7.63 -20.89 8.81
CA LEU A 154 7.60 -20.04 7.62
C LEU A 154 8.99 -19.71 7.06
N ASP A 155 10.00 -19.60 7.91
CA ASP A 155 11.40 -19.45 7.47
C ASP A 155 12.04 -20.79 7.07
N GLY A 156 11.36 -21.90 7.39
CA GLY A 156 11.78 -23.26 7.10
C GLY A 156 11.42 -23.75 5.70
N GLU A 157 11.48 -25.06 5.51
CA GLU A 157 11.20 -25.71 4.21
C GLU A 157 9.73 -25.56 3.81
N ILE A 158 8.80 -25.70 4.76
CA ILE A 158 7.36 -25.56 4.53
C ILE A 158 7.03 -24.17 3.98
N GLY A 159 7.57 -23.14 4.62
CA GLY A 159 7.33 -21.77 4.15
C GLY A 159 7.94 -21.50 2.76
N LYS A 160 9.11 -22.06 2.46
CA LYS A 160 9.74 -21.96 1.12
C LYS A 160 8.92 -22.71 0.06
N GLU A 161 8.44 -23.90 0.37
CA GLU A 161 7.56 -24.66 -0.53
C GLU A 161 6.28 -23.87 -0.81
N LEU A 162 5.69 -23.26 0.22
CA LEU A 162 4.49 -22.46 0.10
C LEU A 162 4.73 -21.22 -0.78
N LEU A 163 5.84 -20.49 -0.58
CA LEU A 163 6.24 -19.38 -1.47
C LEU A 163 6.47 -19.84 -2.91
N GLY A 164 7.01 -21.04 -3.10
CA GLY A 164 7.23 -21.65 -4.40
C GLY A 164 5.93 -21.87 -5.20
N THR A 165 4.79 -22.09 -4.52
CA THR A 165 3.49 -22.26 -5.20
C THR A 165 3.01 -21.00 -5.93
N LEU A 166 3.60 -19.85 -5.64
CA LEU A 166 3.28 -18.59 -6.33
C LEU A 166 3.90 -18.51 -7.73
N GLU A 167 4.91 -19.33 -8.04
CA GLU A 167 5.56 -19.34 -9.35
C GLU A 167 4.60 -19.79 -10.45
N ASP A 168 3.63 -20.66 -10.15
CA ASP A 168 2.58 -21.06 -11.08
C ASP A 168 1.64 -19.90 -11.48
N ALA A 169 1.69 -18.82 -10.71
CA ALA A 169 0.93 -17.60 -10.96
C ALA A 169 1.82 -16.42 -11.41
N ASP A 170 3.00 -16.72 -11.97
CA ASP A 170 3.98 -15.71 -12.40
C ASP A 170 4.39 -14.72 -11.30
N LEU A 171 4.37 -15.16 -10.04
CA LEU A 171 4.77 -14.38 -8.87
C LEU A 171 5.93 -15.07 -8.16
N LYS A 172 6.91 -14.30 -7.70
CA LYS A 172 8.04 -14.80 -6.89
C LYS A 172 7.88 -14.39 -5.44
N GLY A 173 7.59 -15.35 -4.56
CA GLY A 173 7.64 -15.14 -3.12
C GLY A 173 9.09 -15.02 -2.65
N LEU A 174 9.43 -13.93 -1.95
CA LEU A 174 10.80 -13.67 -1.48
C LEU A 174 11.00 -14.03 -0.01
N ALA A 175 10.08 -13.60 0.85
CA ALA A 175 10.10 -13.82 2.30
C ALA A 175 8.73 -13.54 2.90
N TYR A 176 8.58 -13.90 4.18
CA TYR A 176 7.44 -13.50 4.99
C TYR A 176 7.79 -12.26 5.82
N ALA A 177 6.80 -11.38 6.00
CA ALA A 177 6.86 -10.26 6.94
C ALA A 177 5.76 -10.44 7.97
N GLU A 178 6.03 -10.07 9.22
CA GLU A 178 5.08 -10.23 10.32
C GLU A 178 4.33 -8.93 10.62
N ARG A 179 3.05 -9.09 10.97
CA ARG A 179 2.19 -7.99 11.42
C ARG A 179 1.48 -8.31 12.76
N GLY A 180 1.95 -9.34 13.46
CA GLY A 180 1.40 -9.80 14.72
C GLY A 180 0.15 -10.68 14.57
N PHE A 181 -0.39 -11.09 15.72
CA PHE A 181 -1.59 -11.91 15.79
C PHE A 181 -2.85 -11.05 15.74
N ARG A 182 -3.83 -11.54 15.00
CA ARG A 182 -5.15 -10.91 14.94
C ARG A 182 -5.96 -11.26 16.19
N ASN A 183 -6.67 -10.26 16.71
CA ASN A 183 -7.57 -10.41 17.83
C ASN A 183 -9.00 -10.04 17.42
N ILE A 184 -9.98 -10.81 17.93
CA ILE A 184 -11.39 -10.47 17.77
C ILE A 184 -11.75 -9.38 18.77
N THR A 185 -12.34 -8.28 18.29
CA THR A 185 -12.84 -7.20 19.13
C THR A 185 -14.37 -7.13 19.06
N ASN A 186 -15.01 -6.79 20.18
CA ASN A 186 -16.46 -6.66 20.28
C ASN A 186 -16.81 -5.51 21.22
N SER A 187 -17.76 -4.68 20.83
CA SER A 187 -18.24 -3.55 21.64
C SER A 187 -19.47 -3.88 22.51
N LYS A 188 -20.06 -5.09 22.38
CA LYS A 188 -21.32 -5.46 23.06
C LYS A 188 -21.11 -6.23 24.35
N LYS A 189 -20.29 -7.27 24.34
CA LYS A 189 -20.05 -8.15 25.50
C LYS A 189 -18.66 -8.83 25.38
N PRO A 190 -18.07 -9.30 26.47
CA PRO A 190 -16.89 -10.16 26.38
C PRO A 190 -17.18 -11.39 25.52
N ILE A 191 -16.21 -11.78 24.69
CA ILE A 191 -16.22 -13.05 23.96
C ILE A 191 -15.32 -14.01 24.71
N THR A 192 -15.90 -15.08 25.25
CA THR A 192 -15.17 -16.07 26.06
C THR A 192 -15.15 -17.45 25.42
N ASN A 193 -16.05 -17.71 24.48
CA ASN A 193 -16.14 -18.97 23.75
C ASN A 193 -16.86 -18.76 22.40
N ALA A 194 -16.86 -19.80 21.57
CA ALA A 194 -17.44 -19.74 20.22
C ALA A 194 -18.97 -19.53 20.16
N ALA A 195 -19.68 -19.68 21.26
CA ALA A 195 -21.13 -19.47 21.34
C ALA A 195 -21.50 -18.02 21.73
N ASP A 196 -20.53 -17.17 22.08
CA ASP A 196 -20.74 -15.77 22.44
C ASP A 196 -20.97 -14.91 21.22
#